data_816f313e08e952b3837a42dd7aaf7964
#
_entry.id   816f313e08e952b3837a42dd7aaf7964
#
_cell.length_a   1.000
_cell.length_b   1.000
_cell.length_c   1.000
_cell.angle_alpha   90.00
_cell.angle_beta   90.00
_cell.angle_gamma   90.00
#
_symmetry.space_group_name_H-M   'P 1'
#
loop_
_entity.id
_entity.type
_entity.pdbx_description
1 polymer ?
#
loop_
_entity_poly.entity_id
_entity_poly.type
_entity_poly.pdbx_seq_one_letter_code
_entity_poly.pdbx_strand_id
1 'polypeptide(L)'
;MPKTTLIDCCIKKYAYREVSQIYQELEISGEGLSQSQVELMREKYGVNSFSQRRNDTMLRLLRRAFINPFNIILFVLGIISLATDVVLVSNFARNATTAVIIFSMILISGTIRLVQELRAKNASKQLNRLIHESITVRRAGEVKEIPAEELVVGDIVLLAAGDRVPADLRLTKVSDLFLSQAAITGESAILEKNAQALSYSNSESLTQLENLAFMATTVISGKGEGIVLAVGKDTLYGSCLLYTSDAADE
;
A
#
# COMPACT_ATOMS: atom_id res chain seq x y z
N MET A 1 -12.75 -19.44 -9.16
CA MET A 1 -11.84 -18.79 -10.11
C MET A 1 -10.91 -17.91 -9.31
N PRO A 2 -9.60 -17.97 -9.48
CA PRO A 2 -8.67 -17.11 -8.75
C PRO A 2 -8.94 -15.63 -9.10
N LYS A 3 -8.85 -14.74 -8.09
CA LYS A 3 -9.09 -13.29 -8.23
C LYS A 3 -8.26 -12.64 -9.35
N THR A 4 -7.07 -13.15 -9.61
CA THR A 4 -6.16 -12.70 -10.67
C THR A 4 -6.82 -12.77 -12.05
N THR A 5 -7.55 -13.83 -12.36
CA THR A 5 -8.23 -14.00 -13.65
C THR A 5 -9.34 -12.97 -13.90
N LEU A 6 -9.97 -12.47 -12.83
CA LEU A 6 -11.01 -11.43 -12.93
C LEU A 6 -10.41 -10.05 -13.17
N ILE A 7 -9.31 -9.71 -12.51
CA ILE A 7 -8.59 -8.44 -12.68
C ILE A 7 -8.01 -8.37 -14.10
N ASP A 8 -7.38 -9.45 -14.55
CA ASP A 8 -6.83 -9.57 -15.91
C ASP A 8 -7.91 -9.34 -16.98
N CYS A 9 -9.09 -9.94 -16.80
CA CYS A 9 -10.21 -9.77 -17.73
C CYS A 9 -10.75 -8.33 -17.71
N CYS A 10 -10.80 -7.69 -16.54
CA CYS A 10 -11.30 -6.32 -16.39
C CYS A 10 -10.35 -5.29 -17.02
N ILE A 11 -9.03 -5.44 -16.86
CA ILE A 11 -8.05 -4.51 -17.42
C ILE A 11 -7.88 -4.75 -18.93
N LYS A 12 -7.85 -6.02 -19.36
CA LYS A 12 -7.68 -6.40 -20.76
C LYS A 12 -8.74 -5.80 -21.69
N LYS A 13 -9.99 -5.66 -21.23
CA LYS A 13 -11.06 -5.05 -22.03
C LYS A 13 -10.77 -3.61 -22.47
N TYR A 14 -10.01 -2.85 -21.64
CA TYR A 14 -9.67 -1.45 -21.94
C TYR A 14 -8.58 -1.32 -23.02
N ALA A 15 -7.79 -2.35 -23.26
CA ALA A 15 -6.82 -2.37 -24.36
C ALA A 15 -7.47 -2.36 -25.73
N TYR A 16 -8.65 -2.96 -25.86
CA TYR A 16 -9.39 -3.07 -27.12
C TYR A 16 -10.42 -1.94 -27.34
N ARG A 17 -10.56 -1.02 -26.38
CA ARG A 17 -11.49 0.09 -26.47
C ARG A 17 -10.79 1.36 -26.92
N GLU A 18 -11.54 2.15 -27.69
CA GLU A 18 -11.15 3.51 -28.01
C GLU A 18 -11.13 4.39 -26.76
N VAL A 19 -10.19 5.33 -26.70
CA VAL A 19 -10.02 6.25 -25.57
C VAL A 19 -11.30 7.02 -25.25
N SER A 20 -12.05 7.42 -26.29
CA SER A 20 -13.35 8.11 -26.15
C SER A 20 -14.39 7.29 -25.40
N GLN A 21 -14.43 5.97 -25.62
CA GLN A 21 -15.35 5.06 -24.93
C GLN A 21 -14.95 4.89 -23.45
N ILE A 22 -13.64 4.92 -23.15
CA ILE A 22 -13.15 4.83 -21.78
C ILE A 22 -13.51 6.10 -21.00
N TYR A 23 -13.36 7.28 -21.61
CA TYR A 23 -13.79 8.53 -21.02
C TYR A 23 -15.30 8.53 -20.68
N GLN A 24 -16.13 7.99 -21.57
CA GLN A 24 -17.57 7.88 -21.33
C GLN A 24 -17.91 6.87 -20.21
N GLU A 25 -17.26 5.68 -20.20
CA GLU A 25 -17.52 4.64 -19.18
C GLU A 25 -17.13 5.09 -17.77
N LEU A 26 -16.03 5.83 -17.65
CA LEU A 26 -15.54 6.35 -16.38
C LEU A 26 -16.11 7.74 -16.01
N GLU A 27 -16.96 8.30 -16.89
CA GLU A 27 -17.55 9.65 -16.74
C GLU A 27 -16.50 10.76 -16.54
N ILE A 28 -15.38 10.66 -17.30
CA ILE A 28 -14.23 11.56 -17.21
C ILE A 28 -14.18 12.46 -18.44
N SER A 29 -13.74 13.71 -18.27
CA SER A 29 -13.35 14.58 -19.38
C SER A 29 -11.87 14.44 -19.71
N GLY A 30 -11.46 14.85 -20.92
CA GLY A 30 -10.03 14.92 -21.29
C GLY A 30 -9.21 15.90 -20.44
N GLU A 31 -9.87 16.73 -19.65
CA GLU A 31 -9.26 17.65 -18.68
C GLU A 31 -8.99 17.00 -17.30
N GLY A 32 -9.41 15.74 -17.12
CA GLY A 32 -9.26 15.00 -15.87
C GLY A 32 -10.44 15.19 -14.90
N LEU A 33 -10.31 14.58 -13.72
CA LEU A 33 -11.36 14.57 -12.69
C LEU A 33 -11.45 15.92 -11.97
N SER A 34 -12.68 16.33 -11.65
CA SER A 34 -12.93 17.40 -10.67
C SER A 34 -12.70 16.91 -9.24
N GLN A 35 -12.55 17.83 -8.28
CA GLN A 35 -12.34 17.48 -6.88
C GLN A 35 -13.46 16.60 -6.30
N SER A 36 -14.72 16.89 -6.65
CA SER A 36 -15.87 16.07 -6.21
C SER A 36 -15.85 14.66 -6.81
N GLN A 37 -15.43 14.52 -8.07
CA GLN A 37 -15.27 13.21 -8.70
C GLN A 37 -14.12 12.42 -8.06
N VAL A 38 -13.02 13.06 -7.70
CA VAL A 38 -11.89 12.41 -6.99
C VAL A 38 -12.36 11.81 -5.67
N GLU A 39 -13.17 12.51 -4.89
CA GLU A 39 -13.71 12.00 -3.63
C GLU A 39 -14.64 10.80 -3.86
N LEU A 40 -15.49 10.87 -4.86
CA LEU A 40 -16.39 9.78 -5.24
C LEU A 40 -15.62 8.54 -5.72
N MET A 41 -14.60 8.73 -6.56
CA MET A 41 -13.75 7.64 -7.03
C MET A 41 -12.91 7.01 -5.90
N ARG A 42 -12.45 7.84 -4.94
CA ARG A 42 -11.77 7.37 -3.73
C ARG A 42 -12.66 6.51 -2.85
N GLU A 43 -13.92 6.88 -2.71
CA GLU A 43 -14.91 6.12 -1.93
C GLU A 43 -15.26 4.79 -2.61
N LYS A 44 -15.37 4.79 -3.94
CA LYS A 44 -15.76 3.63 -4.74
C LYS A 44 -14.63 2.61 -4.94
N TYR A 45 -13.43 3.06 -5.23
CA TYR A 45 -12.29 2.21 -5.62
C TYR A 45 -11.15 2.19 -4.59
N GLY A 46 -11.22 3.03 -3.57
CA GLY A 46 -10.19 3.16 -2.54
C GLY A 46 -9.04 4.08 -2.95
N VAL A 47 -7.94 3.97 -2.21
CA VAL A 47 -6.71 4.75 -2.41
C VAL A 47 -5.59 3.87 -2.97
N ASN A 48 -4.64 4.48 -3.65
CA ASN A 48 -3.48 3.79 -4.22
C ASN A 48 -2.46 3.44 -3.11
N SER A 49 -2.82 2.51 -2.25
CA SER A 49 -1.99 2.09 -1.12
C SER A 49 -2.03 0.57 -0.95
N PHE A 50 -0.86 -0.06 -0.83
CA PHE A 50 -0.72 -1.48 -0.48
C PHE A 50 -0.86 -1.72 1.01
N SER A 51 -0.64 -0.68 1.79
CA SER A 51 -0.75 -0.73 3.22
C SER A 51 -2.24 -0.76 3.59
N GLN A 52 -2.79 -1.94 3.81
CA GLN A 52 -3.76 -2.03 4.88
C GLN A 52 -3.03 -1.52 6.11
N ARG A 53 -3.16 -0.22 6.40
CA ARG A 53 -2.81 0.31 7.72
C ARG A 53 -3.62 -0.51 8.71
N ARG A 54 -3.07 -1.64 9.16
CA ARG A 54 -3.51 -2.25 10.40
C ARG A 54 -3.33 -1.13 11.42
N ASN A 55 -4.42 -0.39 11.66
CA ASN A 55 -4.50 0.52 12.78
C ASN A 55 -4.22 -0.36 14.00
N ASP A 56 -2.95 -0.42 14.38
CA ASP A 56 -2.57 -1.04 15.65
C ASP A 56 -3.30 -0.28 16.71
N THR A 57 -4.44 -0.81 17.12
CA THR A 57 -5.26 -0.27 18.19
C THR A 57 -4.35 -0.09 19.39
N MET A 58 -4.47 1.04 20.12
CA MET A 58 -3.70 1.32 21.33
C MET A 58 -3.67 0.12 22.29
N LEU A 59 -4.74 -0.64 22.35
CA LEU A 59 -4.85 -1.86 23.15
C LEU A 59 -3.84 -2.95 22.69
N ARG A 60 -3.58 -3.09 21.38
CA ARG A 60 -2.60 -4.05 20.86
C ARG A 60 -1.16 -3.63 21.18
N LEU A 61 -0.89 -2.33 21.12
CA LEU A 61 0.39 -1.75 21.52
C LEU A 61 0.64 -1.98 23.02
N LEU A 62 -0.35 -1.68 23.86
CA LEU A 62 -0.30 -1.88 25.29
C LEU A 62 -0.06 -3.37 25.62
N ARG A 63 -0.79 -4.27 24.96
CA ARG A 63 -0.61 -5.71 25.12
C ARG A 63 0.80 -6.15 24.76
N ARG A 64 1.37 -5.68 23.66
CA ARG A 64 2.77 -5.98 23.26
C ARG A 64 3.80 -5.41 24.21
N ALA A 65 3.56 -4.22 24.78
CA ALA A 65 4.46 -3.58 25.71
C ALA A 65 4.53 -4.34 27.05
N PHE A 66 3.40 -4.81 27.57
CA PHE A 66 3.31 -5.44 28.88
C PHE A 66 3.40 -6.98 28.83
N ILE A 67 2.91 -7.64 27.79
CA ILE A 67 2.98 -9.09 27.62
C ILE A 67 4.26 -9.42 26.82
N ASN A 68 5.39 -9.47 27.50
CA ASN A 68 6.65 -9.98 26.97
C ASN A 68 7.22 -11.04 27.92
N PRO A 69 8.10 -11.94 27.47
CA PRO A 69 8.61 -13.04 28.28
C PRO A 69 9.21 -12.58 29.63
N PHE A 70 9.91 -11.45 29.63
CA PHE A 70 10.52 -10.89 30.83
C PHE A 70 9.47 -10.44 31.85
N ASN A 71 8.46 -9.69 31.43
CA ASN A 71 7.39 -9.23 32.33
C ASN A 71 6.50 -10.37 32.81
N ILE A 72 6.31 -11.42 31.99
CA ILE A 72 5.58 -12.63 32.42
C ILE A 72 6.32 -13.33 33.55
N ILE A 73 7.64 -13.50 33.45
CA ILE A 73 8.46 -14.09 34.50
C ILE A 73 8.37 -13.25 35.78
N LEU A 74 8.53 -11.92 35.68
CA LEU A 74 8.39 -11.02 36.82
C LEU A 74 7.00 -11.08 37.46
N PHE A 75 5.96 -11.19 36.62
CA PHE A 75 4.58 -11.31 37.11
C PHE A 75 4.36 -12.61 37.88
N VAL A 76 4.87 -13.73 37.37
CA VAL A 76 4.82 -15.03 38.05
C VAL A 76 5.59 -14.97 39.39
N LEU A 77 6.79 -14.40 39.38
CA LEU A 77 7.57 -14.22 40.62
C LEU A 77 6.86 -13.32 41.63
N GLY A 78 6.21 -12.27 41.17
CA GLY A 78 5.39 -11.38 42.00
C GLY A 78 4.21 -12.08 42.66
N ILE A 79 3.54 -12.98 41.91
CA ILE A 79 2.43 -13.79 42.46
C ILE A 79 2.96 -14.80 43.49
N ILE A 80 4.08 -15.48 43.22
CA ILE A 80 4.71 -16.43 44.13
C ILE A 80 5.13 -15.71 45.43
N SER A 81 5.77 -14.53 45.32
CA SER A 81 6.16 -13.70 46.46
C SER A 81 4.93 -13.32 47.29
N LEU A 82 3.86 -12.85 46.64
CA LEU A 82 2.63 -12.49 47.34
C LEU A 82 1.99 -13.69 48.04
N ALA A 83 1.91 -14.85 47.37
CA ALA A 83 1.36 -16.08 47.94
C ALA A 83 2.17 -16.56 49.16
N THR A 84 3.50 -16.50 49.07
CA THR A 84 4.40 -16.87 50.16
C THR A 84 4.24 -15.94 51.36
N ASP A 85 4.14 -14.62 51.11
CA ASP A 85 3.98 -13.60 52.14
C ASP A 85 2.61 -13.70 52.85
N VAL A 86 1.57 -14.09 52.14
CA VAL A 86 0.21 -14.24 52.69
C VAL A 86 0.08 -15.57 53.50
N VAL A 87 0.71 -16.66 53.00
CA VAL A 87 0.52 -18.01 53.57
C VAL A 87 1.47 -18.27 54.75
N LEU A 88 2.70 -17.75 54.73
CA LEU A 88 3.76 -18.11 55.69
C LEU A 88 4.01 -17.07 56.78
N VAL A 89 3.55 -15.83 56.65
CA VAL A 89 3.89 -14.76 57.60
C VAL A 89 2.65 -13.89 57.94
N SER A 90 2.33 -13.88 59.24
CA SER A 90 1.15 -13.15 59.77
C SER A 90 1.26 -11.61 59.78
N ASN A 91 2.32 -11.02 59.22
CA ASN A 91 2.53 -9.56 59.16
C ASN A 91 2.49 -9.07 57.71
N PHE A 92 1.31 -8.87 57.16
CA PHE A 92 1.00 -8.41 55.79
C PHE A 92 1.71 -7.10 55.43
N ALA A 93 1.77 -6.12 56.32
CA ALA A 93 2.29 -4.78 56.00
C ALA A 93 3.82 -4.73 55.75
N ARG A 94 4.61 -5.67 56.31
CA ARG A 94 6.07 -5.66 56.19
C ARG A 94 6.58 -6.46 55.02
N ASN A 95 5.81 -7.42 54.53
CA ASN A 95 6.21 -8.33 53.45
C ASN A 95 5.67 -7.97 52.07
N ALA A 96 4.63 -7.11 51.99
CA ALA A 96 4.12 -6.58 50.71
C ALA A 96 5.16 -5.74 49.95
N THR A 97 6.23 -5.32 50.58
CA THR A 97 7.28 -4.46 49.99
C THR A 97 7.92 -5.14 48.76
N THR A 98 8.19 -6.45 48.81
CA THR A 98 8.79 -7.19 47.69
C THR A 98 7.84 -7.23 46.48
N ALA A 99 6.58 -7.52 46.70
CA ALA A 99 5.57 -7.52 45.64
C ALA A 99 5.41 -6.14 45.01
N VAL A 100 5.40 -5.07 45.85
CA VAL A 100 5.33 -3.69 45.33
C VAL A 100 6.53 -3.35 44.47
N ILE A 101 7.75 -3.76 44.86
CA ILE A 101 8.94 -3.55 44.05
C ILE A 101 8.83 -4.28 42.71
N ILE A 102 8.41 -5.56 42.69
CA ILE A 102 8.27 -6.32 41.45
C ILE A 102 7.23 -5.69 40.52
N PHE A 103 6.05 -5.31 41.04
CA PHE A 103 5.02 -4.69 40.22
C PHE A 103 5.42 -3.28 39.71
N SER A 104 6.18 -2.51 40.52
CA SER A 104 6.76 -1.24 40.05
C SER A 104 7.76 -1.44 38.92
N MET A 105 8.59 -2.49 38.96
CA MET A 105 9.51 -2.86 37.87
C MET A 105 8.77 -3.24 36.60
N ILE A 106 7.66 -4.00 36.69
CA ILE A 106 6.83 -4.34 35.53
C ILE A 106 6.23 -3.07 34.91
N LEU A 107 5.73 -2.16 35.74
CA LEU A 107 5.16 -0.90 35.28
C LEU A 107 6.20 -0.03 34.56
N ILE A 108 7.36 0.15 35.16
CA ILE A 108 8.47 0.93 34.57
C ILE A 108 8.94 0.27 33.26
N SER A 109 9.20 -1.04 33.25
CA SER A 109 9.60 -1.79 32.05
C SER A 109 8.58 -1.66 30.94
N GLY A 110 7.29 -1.86 31.23
CA GLY A 110 6.21 -1.74 30.26
C GLY A 110 6.09 -0.32 29.69
N THR A 111 6.23 0.70 30.54
CA THR A 111 6.18 2.10 30.12
C THR A 111 7.37 2.47 29.21
N ILE A 112 8.58 2.08 29.57
CA ILE A 112 9.78 2.33 28.75
C ILE A 112 9.61 1.68 27.37
N ARG A 113 9.14 0.43 27.32
CA ARG A 113 8.92 -0.30 26.08
C ARG A 113 7.83 0.35 25.21
N LEU A 114 6.74 0.81 25.81
CA LEU A 114 5.69 1.54 25.12
C LEU A 114 6.23 2.83 24.47
N VAL A 115 7.02 3.60 25.21
CA VAL A 115 7.64 4.82 24.69
C VAL A 115 8.61 4.51 23.55
N GLN A 116 9.43 3.46 23.66
CA GLN A 116 10.34 3.03 22.61
C GLN A 116 9.56 2.62 21.33
N GLU A 117 8.48 1.86 21.47
CA GLU A 117 7.67 1.41 20.33
C GLU A 117 6.98 2.60 19.63
N LEU A 118 6.46 3.56 20.40
CA LEU A 118 5.87 4.80 19.84
C LEU A 118 6.91 5.65 19.11
N ARG A 119 8.12 5.79 19.67
CA ARG A 119 9.23 6.50 19.01
C ARG A 119 9.68 5.81 17.73
N ALA A 120 9.82 4.48 17.75
CA ALA A 120 10.19 3.70 16.57
C ALA A 120 9.14 3.83 15.45
N LYS A 121 7.85 3.76 15.78
CA LYS A 121 6.76 4.00 14.81
C LYS A 121 6.78 5.40 14.22
N ASN A 122 7.04 6.42 15.03
CA ASN A 122 7.09 7.79 14.55
C ASN A 122 8.32 8.02 13.66
N ALA A 123 9.48 7.46 13.99
CA ALA A 123 10.68 7.53 13.16
C ALA A 123 10.45 6.82 11.81
N SER A 124 9.85 5.63 11.80
CA SER A 124 9.50 4.93 10.57
C SER A 124 8.50 5.71 9.70
N LYS A 125 7.51 6.36 10.32
CA LYS A 125 6.56 7.23 9.60
C LYS A 125 7.24 8.46 8.97
N GLN A 126 8.22 9.05 9.65
CA GLN A 126 8.98 10.18 9.10
C GLN A 126 9.84 9.74 7.93
N LEU A 127 10.50 8.59 8.01
CA LEU A 127 11.27 8.03 6.90
C LEU A 127 10.38 7.77 5.67
N ASN A 128 9.22 7.15 5.86
CA ASN A 128 8.28 6.90 4.77
C ASN A 128 7.76 8.20 4.14
N ARG A 129 7.65 9.29 4.89
CA ARG A 129 7.26 10.60 4.34
C ARG A 129 8.33 11.21 3.44
N LEU A 130 9.61 10.86 3.62
CA LEU A 130 10.70 11.34 2.77
C LEU A 130 10.79 10.59 1.42
N ILE A 131 10.12 9.44 1.31
CA ILE A 131 10.09 8.58 0.11
C ILE A 131 8.71 8.70 -0.59
N HIS A 132 7.99 9.82 -0.42
CA HIS A 132 6.79 10.03 -1.20
C HIS A 132 7.17 10.23 -2.67
N GLU A 133 6.92 9.21 -3.49
CA GLU A 133 6.88 9.39 -4.94
C GLU A 133 5.75 10.38 -5.24
N SER A 134 6.11 11.60 -5.63
CA SER A 134 5.16 12.53 -6.22
C SER A 134 4.94 12.15 -7.67
N ILE A 135 3.72 12.22 -8.10
CA ILE A 135 3.30 11.92 -9.48
C ILE A 135 2.59 13.12 -10.07
N THR A 136 2.85 13.36 -11.34
CA THR A 136 2.22 14.44 -12.08
C THR A 136 0.89 13.95 -12.65
N VAL A 137 -0.19 14.64 -12.31
CA VAL A 137 -1.55 14.33 -12.79
C VAL A 137 -2.22 15.56 -13.38
N ARG A 138 -3.17 15.33 -14.30
CA ARG A 138 -4.07 16.37 -14.77
C ARG A 138 -5.43 16.19 -14.12
N ARG A 139 -5.88 17.21 -13.37
CA ARG A 139 -7.21 17.29 -12.76
C ARG A 139 -7.83 18.65 -13.07
N ALA A 140 -9.07 18.68 -13.50
CA ALA A 140 -9.81 19.91 -13.86
C ALA A 140 -9.04 20.85 -14.80
N GLY A 141 -8.31 20.31 -15.78
CA GLY A 141 -7.49 21.07 -16.73
C GLY A 141 -6.13 21.51 -16.22
N GLU A 142 -5.87 21.41 -14.92
CA GLU A 142 -4.60 21.79 -14.30
C GLU A 142 -3.66 20.59 -14.11
N VAL A 143 -2.40 20.81 -14.42
CA VAL A 143 -1.31 19.83 -14.15
C VAL A 143 -0.75 20.12 -12.77
N LYS A 144 -0.77 19.11 -11.89
CA LYS A 144 -0.28 19.22 -10.52
C LYS A 144 0.43 17.95 -10.06
N GLU A 145 1.33 18.11 -9.12
CA GLU A 145 1.96 17.00 -8.43
C GLU A 145 1.14 16.60 -7.21
N ILE A 146 0.90 15.29 -7.07
CA ILE A 146 0.23 14.71 -5.92
C ILE A 146 1.04 13.53 -5.38
N PRO A 147 0.91 13.20 -4.08
CA PRO A 147 1.45 11.95 -3.55
C PRO A 147 0.84 10.74 -4.27
N ALA A 148 1.65 9.71 -4.56
CA ALA A 148 1.17 8.50 -5.23
C ALA A 148 -0.02 7.84 -4.50
N GLU A 149 -0.10 7.98 -3.18
CA GLU A 149 -1.20 7.45 -2.36
C GLU A 149 -2.55 8.14 -2.63
N GLU A 150 -2.55 9.37 -3.16
CA GLU A 150 -3.76 10.14 -3.45
C GLU A 150 -4.35 9.89 -4.84
N LEU A 151 -3.68 9.04 -5.63
CA LEU A 151 -4.13 8.64 -6.95
C LEU A 151 -5.42 7.81 -6.85
N VAL A 152 -6.36 8.09 -7.74
CA VAL A 152 -7.63 7.38 -7.84
C VAL A 152 -7.88 6.88 -9.26
N VAL A 153 -8.77 5.90 -9.40
CA VAL A 153 -9.22 5.41 -10.71
C VAL A 153 -9.86 6.57 -11.48
N GLY A 154 -9.45 6.74 -12.74
CA GLY A 154 -9.91 7.82 -13.59
C GLY A 154 -9.00 9.06 -13.63
N ASP A 155 -7.99 9.16 -12.78
CA ASP A 155 -6.97 10.21 -12.89
C ASP A 155 -6.21 10.10 -14.21
N ILE A 156 -5.80 11.23 -14.78
CA ILE A 156 -4.90 11.27 -15.93
C ILE A 156 -3.49 11.52 -15.43
N VAL A 157 -2.64 10.49 -15.52
CA VAL A 157 -1.22 10.54 -15.13
C VAL A 157 -0.38 10.97 -16.31
N LEU A 158 0.56 11.87 -16.08
CA LEU A 158 1.59 12.26 -17.03
C LEU A 158 2.88 11.52 -16.67
N LEU A 159 3.47 10.85 -17.65
CA LEU A 159 4.70 10.07 -17.52
C LEU A 159 5.83 10.73 -18.29
N ALA A 160 7.01 10.78 -17.69
CA ALA A 160 8.25 11.22 -18.30
C ALA A 160 9.39 10.22 -18.06
N ALA A 161 10.47 10.33 -18.81
CA ALA A 161 11.63 9.47 -18.65
C ALA A 161 12.19 9.53 -17.22
N GLY A 162 12.41 8.37 -16.60
CA GLY A 162 12.83 8.21 -15.22
C GLY A 162 11.68 7.96 -14.23
N ASP A 163 10.44 8.24 -14.61
CA ASP A 163 9.28 8.03 -13.75
C ASP A 163 8.99 6.55 -13.55
N ARG A 164 8.42 6.25 -12.40
CA ARG A 164 7.83 4.94 -12.11
C ARG A 164 6.33 5.01 -12.31
N VAL A 165 5.77 4.04 -13.04
CA VAL A 165 4.32 3.97 -13.25
C VAL A 165 3.62 3.66 -11.93
N PRO A 166 2.73 4.57 -11.44
CA PRO A 166 2.22 4.51 -10.08
C PRO A 166 1.02 3.57 -9.90
N ALA A 167 0.37 3.19 -11.00
CA ALA A 167 -0.87 2.40 -11.03
C ALA A 167 -1.00 1.72 -12.39
N ASP A 168 -2.01 0.89 -12.59
CA ASP A 168 -2.27 0.33 -13.92
C ASP A 168 -3.02 1.36 -14.79
N LEU A 169 -2.42 1.68 -15.94
CA LEU A 169 -2.84 2.77 -16.82
C LEU A 169 -3.24 2.27 -18.20
N ARG A 170 -4.26 2.89 -18.79
CA ARG A 170 -4.51 2.88 -20.24
C ARG A 170 -3.90 4.13 -20.85
N LEU A 171 -2.89 3.94 -21.69
CA LEU A 171 -2.20 5.03 -22.36
C LEU A 171 -3.14 5.73 -23.37
N THR A 172 -3.20 7.05 -23.31
CA THR A 172 -4.07 7.87 -24.15
C THR A 172 -3.31 8.72 -25.15
N LYS A 173 -2.09 9.13 -24.77
CA LYS A 173 -1.13 9.82 -25.63
C LYS A 173 0.27 9.29 -25.33
N VAL A 174 1.04 9.10 -26.38
CA VAL A 174 2.40 8.55 -26.29
C VAL A 174 3.29 9.27 -27.30
N SER A 175 4.52 9.57 -26.88
CA SER A 175 5.60 10.10 -27.72
C SER A 175 6.88 9.37 -27.36
N ASP A 176 7.29 8.42 -28.21
CA ASP A 176 8.49 7.58 -28.09
C ASP A 176 8.65 6.96 -26.69
N LEU A 177 7.54 6.44 -26.14
CA LEU A 177 7.48 5.91 -24.79
C LEU A 177 7.98 4.46 -24.74
N PHE A 178 9.04 4.24 -23.98
CA PHE A 178 9.62 2.92 -23.74
C PHE A 178 9.58 2.60 -22.25
N LEU A 179 9.02 1.44 -21.92
CA LEU A 179 8.88 0.97 -20.54
C LEU A 179 9.70 -0.29 -20.29
N SER A 180 10.37 -0.35 -19.14
CA SER A 180 10.94 -1.59 -18.60
C SER A 180 9.93 -2.25 -17.66
N GLN A 181 9.62 -3.50 -17.91
CA GLN A 181 8.68 -4.29 -17.09
C GLN A 181 9.39 -5.30 -16.18
N ALA A 182 10.69 -5.14 -15.96
CA ALA A 182 11.51 -6.05 -15.17
C ALA A 182 10.96 -6.34 -13.76
N ALA A 183 10.29 -5.35 -13.14
CA ALA A 183 9.70 -5.53 -11.83
C ALA A 183 8.50 -6.50 -11.79
N ILE A 184 7.85 -6.75 -12.92
CA ILE A 184 6.67 -7.62 -13.03
C ILE A 184 7.03 -8.96 -13.63
N THR A 185 7.76 -8.95 -14.76
CA THR A 185 8.07 -10.16 -15.54
C THR A 185 9.39 -10.80 -15.12
N GLY A 186 10.25 -10.08 -14.42
CA GLY A 186 11.64 -10.49 -14.14
C GLY A 186 12.59 -10.36 -15.35
N GLU A 187 12.06 -9.99 -16.51
CA GLU A 187 12.84 -9.85 -17.74
C GLU A 187 13.20 -8.37 -17.98
N SER A 188 14.45 -8.10 -18.34
CA SER A 188 14.93 -6.73 -18.61
C SER A 188 14.52 -6.21 -20.00
N ALA A 189 13.49 -6.79 -20.62
CA ALA A 189 12.98 -6.35 -21.90
C ALA A 189 12.41 -4.94 -21.81
N ILE A 190 12.78 -4.09 -22.78
CA ILE A 190 12.21 -2.75 -22.96
C ILE A 190 11.14 -2.87 -24.04
N LEU A 191 9.94 -2.40 -23.72
CA LEU A 191 8.79 -2.45 -24.61
C LEU A 191 8.42 -1.05 -25.07
N GLU A 192 8.28 -0.89 -26.39
CA GLU A 192 7.68 0.30 -26.99
C GLU A 192 6.18 0.31 -26.70
N LYS A 193 5.66 1.46 -26.34
CA LYS A 193 4.24 1.66 -26.01
C LYS A 193 3.56 2.59 -26.98
N ASN A 194 2.30 2.32 -27.26
CA ASN A 194 1.46 3.19 -28.09
C ASN A 194 0.11 3.49 -27.43
N ALA A 195 -0.67 4.40 -28.01
CA ALA A 195 -1.97 4.79 -27.49
C ALA A 195 -3.16 4.21 -28.28
N GLN A 196 -2.93 3.52 -29.39
CA GLN A 196 -3.99 3.03 -30.27
C GLN A 196 -4.78 1.90 -29.59
N ALA A 197 -6.05 1.78 -29.93
CA ALA A 197 -6.84 0.61 -29.55
C ALA A 197 -6.33 -0.61 -30.31
N LEU A 198 -6.14 -1.72 -29.62
CA LEU A 198 -5.66 -2.95 -30.21
C LEU A 198 -6.80 -3.72 -30.87
N SER A 199 -6.50 -4.44 -31.95
CA SER A 199 -7.41 -5.42 -32.51
C SER A 199 -7.53 -6.60 -31.55
N TYR A 200 -8.73 -7.15 -31.36
CA TYR A 200 -8.97 -8.24 -30.43
C TYR A 200 -8.14 -9.49 -30.81
N SER A 201 -7.25 -9.87 -29.89
CA SER A 201 -6.47 -11.10 -29.99
C SER A 201 -6.57 -11.89 -28.69
N ASN A 202 -6.94 -13.17 -28.78
CA ASN A 202 -7.08 -14.04 -27.60
C ASN A 202 -5.75 -14.58 -27.05
N SER A 203 -4.65 -14.41 -27.76
CA SER A 203 -3.38 -15.10 -27.49
C SER A 203 -2.32 -14.25 -26.78
N GLU A 204 -2.50 -12.94 -26.63
CA GLU A 204 -1.49 -12.07 -26.04
C GLU A 204 -1.58 -12.04 -24.52
N SER A 205 -0.40 -12.15 -23.89
CA SER A 205 -0.28 -11.90 -22.45
C SER A 205 -0.60 -10.45 -22.13
N LEU A 206 -1.22 -10.20 -20.97
CA LEU A 206 -1.59 -8.86 -20.53
C LEU A 206 -0.38 -7.89 -20.55
N THR A 207 0.79 -8.37 -20.15
CA THR A 207 2.04 -7.60 -20.10
C THR A 207 2.59 -7.20 -21.46
N GLN A 208 2.18 -7.89 -22.54
CA GLN A 208 2.60 -7.60 -23.92
C GLN A 208 1.75 -6.54 -24.60
N LEU A 209 0.59 -6.17 -24.02
CA LEU A 209 -0.28 -5.16 -24.60
C LEU A 209 0.41 -3.79 -24.62
N GLU A 210 0.56 -3.23 -25.81
CA GLU A 210 1.35 -2.03 -26.05
C GLU A 210 0.70 -0.76 -25.49
N ASN A 211 -0.60 -0.74 -25.33
CA ASN A 211 -1.36 0.44 -24.88
C ASN A 211 -1.71 0.42 -23.39
N LEU A 212 -1.17 -0.52 -22.63
CA LEU A 212 -1.25 -0.60 -21.19
C LEU A 212 0.13 -0.39 -20.55
N ALA A 213 0.14 0.32 -19.43
CA ALA A 213 1.30 0.46 -18.57
C ALA A 213 0.92 0.00 -17.16
N PHE A 214 1.74 -0.84 -16.57
CA PHE A 214 1.44 -1.48 -15.30
C PHE A 214 2.23 -0.84 -14.16
N MET A 215 1.65 -0.87 -12.99
CA MET A 215 2.28 -0.42 -11.76
C MET A 215 3.67 -1.05 -11.58
N ALA A 216 4.59 -0.29 -11.01
CA ALA A 216 5.99 -0.67 -10.75
C ALA A 216 6.89 -0.78 -11.99
N THR A 217 6.38 -0.57 -13.21
CA THR A 217 7.23 -0.44 -14.42
C THR A 217 7.91 0.93 -14.45
N THR A 218 9.04 1.03 -15.14
CA THR A 218 9.84 2.26 -15.20
C THR A 218 9.88 2.81 -16.63
N VAL A 219 9.66 4.11 -16.76
CA VAL A 219 9.81 4.83 -18.04
C VAL A 219 11.29 5.00 -18.36
N ILE A 220 11.75 4.37 -19.42
CA ILE A 220 13.14 4.44 -19.87
C ILE A 220 13.37 5.69 -20.72
N SER A 221 12.45 5.98 -21.63
CA SER A 221 12.52 7.16 -22.50
C SER A 221 11.13 7.57 -22.96
N GLY A 222 11.01 8.81 -23.48
CA GLY A 222 9.79 9.35 -24.04
C GLY A 222 8.86 9.97 -23.00
N LYS A 223 7.63 10.21 -23.43
CA LYS A 223 6.56 10.81 -22.62
C LYS A 223 5.24 10.11 -22.91
N GLY A 224 4.34 10.05 -21.93
CA GLY A 224 3.01 9.51 -22.11
C GLY A 224 1.97 10.12 -21.18
N GLU A 225 0.71 10.03 -21.58
CA GLU A 225 -0.44 10.29 -20.73
C GLU A 225 -1.25 9.00 -20.64
N GLY A 226 -1.76 8.69 -19.45
CA GLY A 226 -2.58 7.51 -19.27
C GLY A 226 -3.67 7.70 -18.21
N ILE A 227 -4.81 7.04 -18.43
CA ILE A 227 -5.93 7.00 -17.49
C ILE A 227 -5.68 5.86 -16.49
N VAL A 228 -5.84 6.13 -15.21
CA VAL A 228 -5.76 5.12 -14.15
C VAL A 228 -6.95 4.18 -14.23
N LEU A 229 -6.67 2.89 -14.40
CA LEU A 229 -7.67 1.82 -14.46
C LEU A 229 -7.82 1.08 -13.13
N ALA A 230 -6.72 0.88 -12.40
CA ALA A 230 -6.69 0.19 -11.12
C ALA A 230 -5.62 0.80 -10.20
N VAL A 231 -5.86 0.77 -8.89
CA VAL A 231 -4.99 1.34 -7.86
C VAL A 231 -4.70 0.32 -6.75
N GLY A 232 -3.56 0.43 -6.12
CA GLY A 232 -3.14 -0.34 -4.95
C GLY A 232 -3.24 -1.86 -5.15
N LYS A 233 -3.99 -2.52 -4.29
CA LYS A 233 -4.16 -3.99 -4.30
C LYS A 233 -4.88 -4.56 -5.53
N ASP A 234 -5.62 -3.73 -6.25
CA ASP A 234 -6.40 -4.13 -7.42
C ASP A 234 -5.60 -3.98 -8.73
N THR A 235 -4.35 -3.53 -8.66
CA THR A 235 -3.40 -3.54 -9.79
C THR A 235 -2.84 -4.94 -10.03
N LEU A 236 -2.29 -5.16 -11.21
CA LEU A 236 -1.59 -6.42 -11.55
C LEU A 236 -0.48 -6.72 -10.54
N TYR A 237 0.37 -5.73 -10.26
CA TYR A 237 1.46 -5.86 -9.28
C TYR A 237 0.96 -6.10 -7.86
N GLY A 238 -0.10 -5.40 -7.44
CA GLY A 238 -0.71 -5.54 -6.12
C GLY A 238 -1.31 -6.92 -5.90
N SER A 239 -1.95 -7.49 -6.91
CA SER A 239 -2.51 -8.84 -6.85
C SER A 239 -1.43 -9.91 -6.70
N CYS A 240 -0.27 -9.76 -7.38
CA CYS A 240 0.88 -10.65 -7.23
C CYS A 240 1.47 -10.59 -5.81
N LEU A 241 1.62 -9.39 -5.23
CA LEU A 241 2.13 -9.23 -3.86
C LEU A 241 1.24 -9.88 -2.81
N LEU A 242 -0.08 -9.77 -2.94
CA LEU A 242 -1.00 -10.41 -2.01
C LEU A 242 -0.90 -11.93 -2.06
N TYR A 243 -0.74 -12.50 -3.26
CA TYR A 243 -0.60 -13.95 -3.43
C TYR A 243 0.67 -14.50 -2.78
N THR A 244 1.78 -13.77 -2.86
CA THR A 244 3.05 -14.16 -2.21
C THR A 244 2.99 -14.00 -0.69
N SER A 245 2.25 -13.02 -0.16
CA SER A 245 2.09 -12.82 1.28
C SER A 245 1.24 -13.91 1.93
N ASP A 246 0.14 -14.31 1.29
CA ASP A 246 -0.74 -15.37 1.79
C ASP A 246 -0.03 -16.74 1.77
N ALA A 247 0.82 -16.99 0.77
CA ALA A 247 1.62 -18.22 0.68
C ALA A 247 2.79 -18.30 1.68
N ALA A 248 3.19 -17.18 2.27
CA ALA A 248 4.26 -17.15 3.28
C ALA A 248 3.71 -17.27 4.72
N ASP A 249 2.40 -17.11 4.91
CA ASP A 249 1.72 -17.23 6.22
C ASP A 249 1.10 -18.65 6.44
N GLU A 250 1.16 -19.54 5.43
CA GLU A 250 0.85 -20.99 5.53
C GLU A 250 2.12 -21.81 5.81
#